data_e6f4dbc1c73573a392d9f97ae92b3ffb
#
_entry.id   e6f4dbc1c73573a392d9f97ae92b3ffb
#
_cell.length_a   1.000
_cell.length_b   1.000
_cell.length_c   1.000
_cell.angle_alpha   90.00
_cell.angle_beta   90.00
_cell.angle_gamma   90.00
#
_symmetry.space_group_name_H-M   'P 1'
#
loop_
_entity.id
_entity.type
_entity.pdbx_description
1 polymer ?
#
loop_
_entity_poly.entity_id
_entity_poly.type
_entity_poly.pdbx_seq_one_letter_code
_entity_poly.pdbx_strand_id
1 'polypeptide(L)'
;QRRNEPCKGMWAFPGGFMNIDETTARAARRELEEETGLTVGGLYRVGVFDAVDRDPRERIITVAYYTVLDSPVTVKGQDDAAQAGWFLLSDLPCLAFDHAEILKEAERLMEGRATAGTAF
;
A
#
# COMPACT_ATOMS: atom_id res chain seq x y z
N GLN A 1 -7.05 -3.13 7.97
CA GLN A 1 -7.11 -2.53 9.30
C GLN A 1 -6.08 -3.18 10.22
N ARG A 2 -5.34 -2.36 10.95
CA ARG A 2 -4.28 -2.86 11.84
C ARG A 2 -4.89 -3.53 13.07
N ARG A 3 -4.40 -4.72 13.37
CA ARG A 3 -4.84 -5.52 14.52
C ARG A 3 -4.12 -5.14 15.81
N ASN A 4 -2.87 -4.67 15.70
CA ASN A 4 -1.97 -4.43 16.81
C ASN A 4 -1.46 -3.00 16.86
N GLU A 5 -0.98 -2.57 18.06
CA GLU A 5 -0.27 -1.31 18.19
C GLU A 5 1.10 -1.38 17.49
N PRO A 6 1.65 -0.27 17.01
CA PRO A 6 1.07 1.08 17.03
C PRO A 6 -0.05 1.24 15.99
N CYS A 7 -0.88 2.26 16.19
CA CYS A 7 -1.99 2.60 15.28
C CYS A 7 -3.05 1.50 15.17
N LYS A 8 -3.31 0.77 16.25
CA LYS A 8 -4.36 -0.26 16.29
C LYS A 8 -5.70 0.34 15.88
N GLY A 9 -6.40 -0.36 14.99
CA GLY A 9 -7.70 0.07 14.48
C GLY A 9 -7.63 1.04 13.31
N MET A 10 -6.48 1.65 13.06
CA MET A 10 -6.29 2.49 11.88
C MET A 10 -6.06 1.61 10.65
N TRP A 11 -6.24 2.18 9.48
CA TRP A 11 -6.05 1.47 8.23
C TRP A 11 -4.68 1.75 7.64
N ALA A 12 -4.08 0.74 7.05
CA ALA A 12 -2.77 0.82 6.43
C ALA A 12 -2.80 0.12 5.09
N PHE A 13 -1.95 0.56 4.18
CA PHE A 13 -1.77 -0.18 2.93
C PHE A 13 -1.14 -1.54 3.23
N PRO A 14 -1.49 -2.58 2.45
CA PRO A 14 -0.83 -3.87 2.59
C PRO A 14 0.68 -3.72 2.45
N GLY A 15 1.43 -4.40 3.29
CA GLY A 15 2.88 -4.33 3.24
C GLY A 15 3.53 -5.01 4.43
N GLY A 16 4.82 -5.14 4.35
CA GLY A 16 5.62 -5.75 5.39
C GLY A 16 7.09 -5.74 5.00
N PHE A 17 7.89 -6.46 5.76
CA PHE A 17 9.33 -6.52 5.50
C PHE A 17 9.63 -7.47 4.36
N MET A 18 10.54 -7.03 3.47
CA MET A 18 10.99 -7.88 2.37
C MET A 18 11.90 -8.99 2.90
N ASN A 19 11.85 -10.13 2.23
CA ASN A 19 12.79 -11.22 2.51
C ASN A 19 14.15 -10.92 1.83
N ILE A 20 15.19 -11.56 2.32
CA ILE A 20 16.54 -11.29 1.84
C ILE A 20 16.75 -11.60 0.36
N ASP A 21 15.94 -12.48 -0.19
CA ASP A 21 16.02 -12.92 -1.59
C ASP A 21 14.95 -12.30 -2.49
N GLU A 22 14.26 -11.27 -2.01
CA GLU A 22 13.19 -10.60 -2.76
C GLU A 22 13.61 -9.23 -3.25
N THR A 23 13.12 -8.84 -4.44
CA THR A 23 13.10 -7.44 -4.83
C THR A 23 11.97 -6.74 -4.09
N THR A 24 11.99 -5.40 -4.06
CA THR A 24 10.92 -4.64 -3.43
C THR A 24 9.57 -4.90 -4.09
N ALA A 25 9.53 -5.04 -5.42
CA ALA A 25 8.30 -5.33 -6.15
C ALA A 25 7.74 -6.72 -5.81
N ARG A 26 8.60 -7.72 -5.68
CA ARG A 26 8.16 -9.07 -5.30
C ARG A 26 7.62 -9.09 -3.89
N ALA A 27 8.29 -8.40 -2.97
CA ALA A 27 7.82 -8.28 -1.59
C ALA A 27 6.45 -7.60 -1.54
N ALA A 28 6.23 -6.53 -2.31
CA ALA A 28 4.96 -5.85 -2.37
C ALA A 28 3.83 -6.77 -2.85
N ARG A 29 4.08 -7.55 -3.91
CA ARG A 29 3.09 -8.52 -4.41
C ARG A 29 2.77 -9.60 -3.38
N ARG A 30 3.79 -10.14 -2.74
CA ARG A 30 3.63 -11.18 -1.73
C ARG A 30 2.80 -10.67 -0.56
N GLU A 31 3.14 -9.52 -0.02
CA GLU A 31 2.42 -8.93 1.10
C GLU A 31 0.97 -8.62 0.74
N LEU A 32 0.74 -8.09 -0.46
CA LEU A 32 -0.62 -7.83 -0.93
C LEU A 32 -1.45 -9.11 -0.96
N GLU A 33 -0.90 -10.18 -1.52
CA GLU A 33 -1.59 -11.47 -1.59
C GLU A 33 -1.82 -12.06 -0.19
N GLU A 34 -0.81 -12.02 0.68
CA GLU A 34 -0.93 -12.56 2.04
C GLU A 34 -2.00 -11.82 2.86
N GLU A 35 -2.09 -10.50 2.71
CA GLU A 35 -2.99 -9.69 3.53
C GLU A 35 -4.39 -9.52 2.95
N THR A 36 -4.55 -9.63 1.64
CA THR A 36 -5.84 -9.36 0.98
C THR A 36 -6.35 -10.50 0.09
N GLY A 37 -5.49 -11.44 -0.25
CA GLY A 37 -5.82 -12.50 -1.21
C GLY A 37 -5.72 -12.07 -2.66
N LEU A 38 -5.33 -10.82 -2.95
CA LEU A 38 -5.24 -10.32 -4.33
C LEU A 38 -3.93 -10.74 -4.99
N THR A 39 -4.04 -11.25 -6.21
CA THR A 39 -2.91 -11.50 -7.09
C THR A 39 -2.95 -10.48 -8.22
N VAL A 40 -1.87 -9.73 -8.39
CA VAL A 40 -1.80 -8.67 -9.41
C VAL A 40 -0.61 -8.89 -10.33
N GLY A 41 -0.69 -8.35 -11.53
CA GLY A 41 0.37 -8.44 -12.52
C GLY A 41 1.44 -7.38 -12.32
N GLY A 42 1.32 -6.26 -13.01
CA GLY A 42 2.28 -5.18 -12.95
C GLY A 42 2.07 -4.26 -11.77
N LEU A 43 3.18 -3.76 -11.23
CA LEU A 43 3.16 -2.74 -10.20
C LEU A 43 3.94 -1.52 -10.70
N TYR A 44 3.47 -0.33 -10.32
CA TYR A 44 4.13 0.93 -10.63
C TYR A 44 4.70 1.52 -9.34
N ARG A 45 5.95 1.92 -9.37
CA ARG A 45 6.59 2.50 -8.18
C ARG A 45 6.02 3.88 -7.88
N VAL A 46 5.58 4.09 -6.65
CA VAL A 46 5.20 5.41 -6.13
C VAL A 46 6.44 6.18 -5.71
N GLY A 47 7.27 5.59 -4.88
CA GLY A 47 8.47 6.23 -4.38
C GLY A 47 9.01 5.55 -3.14
N VAL A 48 10.04 6.19 -2.58
CA VAL A 48 10.68 5.76 -1.34
C VAL A 48 10.34 6.78 -0.25
N PHE A 49 9.85 6.28 0.88
CA PHE A 49 9.44 7.09 2.02
C PHE A 49 10.38 6.78 3.18
N ASP A 50 11.20 7.75 3.53
CA ASP A 50 12.33 7.54 4.44
C ASP A 50 12.44 8.60 5.53
N ALA A 51 11.36 9.32 5.85
CA ALA A 51 11.38 10.28 6.93
C ALA A 51 11.83 9.61 8.23
N VAL A 52 12.64 10.29 9.01
CA VAL A 52 13.29 9.68 10.18
C VAL A 52 12.28 9.17 11.19
N ASP A 53 11.19 9.90 11.37
CA ASP A 53 10.17 9.64 12.39
C ASP A 53 8.87 9.08 11.84
N ARG A 54 8.90 8.53 10.61
CA ARG A 54 7.68 8.05 9.97
C ARG A 54 7.03 6.86 10.68
N ASP A 55 7.81 6.07 11.40
CA ASP A 55 7.33 4.92 12.16
C ASP A 55 7.93 4.99 13.57
N PRO A 56 7.09 4.95 14.62
CA PRO A 56 7.58 5.08 15.98
C PRO A 56 8.37 3.88 16.51
N ARG A 57 8.26 2.73 15.84
CA ARG A 57 8.88 1.49 16.33
C ARG A 57 10.39 1.48 16.11
N GLU A 58 10.81 1.88 14.92
CA GLU A 58 12.22 1.91 14.54
C GLU A 58 12.42 2.63 13.22
N ARG A 59 13.65 2.71 12.76
CA ARG A 59 13.99 3.33 11.49
C ARG A 59 13.53 2.44 10.34
N ILE A 60 12.39 2.76 9.75
CA ILE A 60 11.79 1.99 8.66
C ILE A 60 11.72 2.84 7.40
N ILE A 61 12.20 2.26 6.31
CA ILE A 61 12.10 2.83 4.97
C ILE A 61 11.08 2.01 4.19
N THR A 62 10.14 2.69 3.54
CA THR A 62 9.11 2.04 2.74
C THR A 62 9.29 2.35 1.27
N VAL A 63 9.27 1.32 0.45
CA VAL A 63 9.15 1.45 -1.01
C VAL A 63 7.71 1.13 -1.36
N ALA A 64 7.00 2.09 -1.91
CA ALA A 64 5.57 1.97 -2.18
C ALA A 64 5.30 1.74 -3.67
N TYR A 65 4.24 0.99 -3.94
CA TYR A 65 3.78 0.65 -5.28
C TYR A 65 2.28 0.83 -5.38
N TYR A 66 1.77 1.04 -6.61
CA TYR A 66 0.35 0.99 -6.88
C TYR A 66 0.08 0.14 -8.12
N THR A 67 -1.14 -0.31 -8.23
CA THR A 67 -1.68 -0.93 -9.43
C THR A 67 -3.13 -0.52 -9.59
N VAL A 68 -3.67 -0.69 -10.78
CA VAL A 68 -5.06 -0.37 -11.06
C VAL A 68 -5.76 -1.64 -11.56
N LEU A 69 -6.90 -1.93 -10.97
CA LEU A 69 -7.75 -3.06 -11.38
C LEU A 69 -8.91 -2.52 -12.20
N ASP A 70 -9.39 -3.32 -13.16
CA ASP A 70 -10.54 -2.94 -13.99
C ASP A 70 -11.80 -2.81 -13.17
N SER A 71 -11.94 -3.65 -12.13
CA SER A 71 -13.06 -3.60 -11.21
C SER A 71 -12.63 -4.09 -9.83
N PRO A 72 -13.29 -3.64 -8.76
CA PRO A 72 -13.01 -4.16 -7.43
C PRO A 72 -13.31 -5.66 -7.36
N VAL A 73 -12.41 -6.41 -6.73
CA VAL A 73 -12.61 -7.83 -6.43
C VAL A 73 -12.73 -7.99 -4.92
N THR A 74 -13.31 -9.12 -4.49
CA THR A 74 -13.46 -9.39 -3.07
C THR A 74 -12.09 -9.51 -2.41
N VAL A 75 -11.92 -8.79 -1.30
CA VAL A 75 -10.70 -8.88 -0.48
C VAL A 75 -11.06 -9.36 0.91
N LYS A 76 -10.11 -10.01 1.58
CA LYS A 76 -10.28 -10.53 2.93
C LYS A 76 -9.04 -10.15 3.75
N GLY A 77 -9.26 -9.76 5.00
CA GLY A 77 -8.16 -9.59 5.94
C GLY A 77 -7.51 -10.94 6.23
N GLN A 78 -6.20 -10.99 6.15
CA GLN A 78 -5.38 -12.19 6.39
C GLN A 78 -4.14 -11.80 7.18
N ASP A 79 -3.50 -12.79 7.79
CA ASP A 79 -2.28 -12.59 8.59
C ASP A 79 -2.47 -11.52 9.66
N ASP A 80 -1.69 -10.45 9.66
CA ASP A 80 -1.73 -9.38 10.66
C ASP A 80 -2.84 -8.37 10.43
N ALA A 81 -3.59 -8.47 9.34
CA ALA A 81 -4.70 -7.57 9.07
C ALA A 81 -5.98 -8.10 9.73
N ALA A 82 -6.65 -7.25 10.49
CA ALA A 82 -7.94 -7.59 11.09
C ALA A 82 -9.01 -7.71 10.02
N GLN A 83 -8.96 -6.85 9.00
CA GLN A 83 -9.87 -6.87 7.85
C GLN A 83 -9.25 -6.09 6.70
N ALA A 84 -9.73 -6.36 5.51
CA ALA A 84 -9.36 -5.63 4.30
C ALA A 84 -10.63 -5.07 3.66
N GLY A 85 -10.51 -3.98 2.90
CA GLY A 85 -11.66 -3.37 2.26
C GLY A 85 -11.27 -2.37 1.18
N TRP A 86 -12.27 -2.01 0.39
CA TRP A 86 -12.18 -0.97 -0.62
C TRP A 86 -12.77 0.32 -0.08
N PHE A 87 -12.12 1.44 -0.38
CA PHE A 87 -12.58 2.75 0.06
C PHE A 87 -12.62 3.73 -1.11
N LEU A 88 -13.60 4.61 -1.10
CA LEU A 88 -13.61 5.74 -2.03
C LEU A 88 -12.52 6.72 -1.64
N LEU A 89 -11.83 7.28 -2.63
CA LEU A 89 -10.80 8.29 -2.38
C LEU A 89 -11.37 9.54 -1.72
N SER A 90 -12.68 9.78 -1.88
CA SER A 90 -13.39 10.91 -1.27
C SER A 90 -13.89 10.61 0.15
N ASP A 91 -13.74 9.39 0.63
CA ASP A 91 -14.24 8.97 1.94
C ASP A 91 -13.32 7.93 2.56
N LEU A 92 -12.12 8.39 2.92
CA LEU A 92 -11.08 7.52 3.44
C LEU A 92 -11.18 7.36 4.96
N PRO A 93 -10.83 6.18 5.48
CA PRO A 93 -10.69 5.97 6.93
C PRO A 93 -9.42 6.66 7.44
N CYS A 94 -9.21 6.63 8.75
CA CYS A 94 -7.96 7.08 9.35
C CYS A 94 -6.82 6.16 8.90
N LEU A 95 -5.81 6.74 8.27
CA LEU A 95 -4.65 6.01 7.79
C LEU A 95 -3.50 6.08 8.79
N ALA A 96 -2.83 4.94 8.97
CA ALA A 96 -1.71 4.80 9.89
C ALA A 96 -0.43 5.44 9.34
N PHE A 97 0.47 5.80 10.23
CA PHE A 97 1.80 6.31 9.89
C PHE A 97 1.72 7.48 8.89
N ASP A 98 2.53 7.45 7.84
CA ASP A 98 2.53 8.45 6.76
C ASP A 98 1.79 7.95 5.50
N HIS A 99 0.91 6.98 5.64
CA HIS A 99 0.22 6.38 4.49
C HIS A 99 -0.65 7.39 3.73
N ALA A 100 -1.18 8.42 4.39
CA ALA A 100 -1.89 9.49 3.70
C ALA A 100 -0.98 10.22 2.70
N GLU A 101 0.29 10.42 3.03
CA GLU A 101 1.27 11.04 2.13
C GLU A 101 1.61 10.14 0.96
N ILE A 102 1.73 8.83 1.23
CA ILE A 102 1.94 7.83 0.17
C ILE A 102 0.79 7.87 -0.82
N LEU A 103 -0.44 7.92 -0.33
CA LEU A 103 -1.63 7.98 -1.18
C LEU A 103 -1.65 9.23 -2.03
N LYS A 104 -1.32 10.38 -1.47
CA LYS A 104 -1.24 11.64 -2.21
C LYS A 104 -0.28 11.53 -3.40
N GLU A 105 0.89 10.97 -3.18
CA GLU A 105 1.88 10.80 -4.24
C GLU A 105 1.39 9.81 -5.28
N ALA A 106 0.75 8.73 -4.88
CA ALA A 106 0.17 7.76 -5.79
C ALA A 106 -0.90 8.39 -6.67
N GLU A 107 -1.79 9.21 -6.08
CA GLU A 107 -2.82 9.93 -6.84
C GLU A 107 -2.21 10.86 -7.87
N ARG A 108 -1.17 11.60 -7.49
CA ARG A 108 -0.46 12.50 -8.40
C ARG A 108 0.11 11.74 -9.60
N LEU A 109 0.72 10.59 -9.35
CA LEU A 109 1.30 9.76 -10.41
C LEU A 109 0.23 9.15 -11.31
N MET A 110 -0.89 8.71 -10.74
CA MET A 110 -2.02 8.18 -11.51
C MET A 110 -2.64 9.25 -12.41
N GLU A 111 -2.83 10.46 -11.90
CA GLU A 111 -3.33 11.59 -12.68
C GLU A 111 -2.37 11.96 -13.80
N GLY A 112 -1.07 11.99 -13.53
CA GLY A 112 -0.04 12.25 -14.52
C GLY A 112 -0.04 11.23 -15.65
N ARG A 113 -0.23 9.95 -15.32
CA ARG A 113 -0.34 8.88 -16.32
C ARG A 113 -1.60 9.04 -17.15
N ALA A 114 -2.73 9.34 -16.53
CA ALA A 114 -3.98 9.57 -17.25
C ALA A 114 -3.89 10.77 -18.16
N THR A 115 -3.27 11.87 -17.71
CA THR A 115 -3.07 13.07 -18.49
C THR A 115 -2.09 12.85 -19.66
N ALA A 116 -1.03 12.08 -19.42
CA ALA A 116 -0.06 11.75 -20.46
C ALA A 116 -0.61 10.77 -21.50
N GLY A 117 -1.79 10.21 -21.24
CA GLY A 117 -2.40 9.22 -22.11
C GLY A 117 -1.73 7.86 -21.96
N THR A 118 -1.78 7.08 -23.05
CA THR A 118 -1.35 5.70 -23.02
C THR A 118 0.01 5.48 -23.66
N ALA A 119 0.89 6.44 -23.56
CA ALA A 119 2.21 6.38 -24.19
C ALA A 119 3.18 5.39 -23.54
N PHE A 120 2.70 4.57 -22.64
CA PHE A 120 3.54 3.61 -21.91
C PHE A 120 3.33 2.20 -22.36
#